data_1a897f94456ccd696b531f6efd8b4985
#
_entry.id   1a897f94456ccd696b531f6efd8b4985
#
_cell.length_a   1.000
_cell.length_b   1.000
_cell.length_c   1.000
_cell.angle_alpha   90.00
_cell.angle_beta   90.00
_cell.angle_gamma   90.00
#
_symmetry.space_group_name_H-M   'P 1'
#
loop_
_entity.id
_entity.type
_entity.pdbx_description
1 polymer ?
#
loop_
_entity_poly.entity_id
_entity_poly.type
_entity_poly.pdbx_seq_one_letter_code
_entity_poly.pdbx_strand_id
1 'polypeptide(L)'
;MAFDWKKPTAQMLGRWQPWHKGHTELFKKALGETGQVVIMVRDVGGIVGEDAGGGRTATQDDNPFGFDFVSSQIIEGLSREGFTVNEEYVIMEVPNIVDISYGRGVGYTFTQ
;
A
#
# COMPACT_ATOMS: atom_id res chain seq x y z
N MET A 1 -18.65 3.93 -7.91
CA MET A 1 -18.04 5.00 -8.70
C MET A 1 -16.60 4.69 -8.97
N ALA A 2 -16.12 5.04 -10.15
CA ALA A 2 -14.74 4.76 -10.52
C ALA A 2 -13.76 5.61 -9.70
N PHE A 3 -12.59 5.06 -9.43
CA PHE A 3 -11.51 5.77 -8.76
C PHE A 3 -11.14 7.03 -9.56
N ASP A 4 -11.01 8.15 -8.88
CA ASP A 4 -10.76 9.44 -9.52
C ASP A 4 -9.41 9.99 -9.06
N TRP A 5 -8.46 10.10 -9.96
CA TRP A 5 -7.09 10.55 -9.66
C TRP A 5 -7.04 11.98 -9.14
N LYS A 6 -8.07 12.77 -9.37
CA LYS A 6 -8.08 14.18 -8.95
C LYS A 6 -8.70 14.41 -7.58
N LYS A 7 -9.35 13.39 -7.00
CA LYS A 7 -9.97 13.53 -5.69
C LYS A 7 -8.98 13.27 -4.57
N PRO A 8 -9.24 13.81 -3.39
CA PRO A 8 -8.42 13.48 -2.22
C PRO A 8 -8.31 11.97 -2.05
N THR A 9 -7.10 11.49 -1.82
CA THR A 9 -6.81 10.07 -1.77
C THR A 9 -5.89 9.79 -0.59
N ALA A 10 -6.20 8.75 0.17
CA ALA A 10 -5.29 8.28 1.21
C ALA A 10 -4.29 7.32 0.59
N GLN A 11 -3.08 7.32 1.12
CA GLN A 11 -2.00 6.46 0.67
C GLN A 11 -1.69 5.43 1.74
N MET A 12 -1.66 4.15 1.34
CA MET A 12 -1.19 3.08 2.21
C MET A 12 0.08 2.51 1.59
N LEU A 13 1.22 2.70 2.26
CA LEU A 13 2.51 2.23 1.78
C LEU A 13 3.01 1.08 2.65
N GLY A 14 3.31 -0.05 2.06
CA GLY A 14 3.81 -1.19 2.81
C GLY A 14 4.26 -2.33 1.91
N ARG A 15 4.71 -3.41 2.52
CA ARG A 15 5.11 -4.61 1.78
C ARG A 15 3.97 -5.61 1.65
N TRP A 16 3.07 -5.61 2.64
CA TRP A 16 1.86 -6.45 2.66
C TRP A 16 2.17 -7.93 2.46
N GLN A 17 3.03 -8.50 3.30
CA GLN A 17 3.59 -9.85 3.16
C GLN A 17 3.16 -10.79 4.28
N PRO A 18 1.92 -11.32 4.30
CA PRO A 18 0.82 -11.03 3.39
C PRO A 18 -0.13 -9.96 3.91
N TRP A 19 -1.11 -9.61 3.12
CA TRP A 19 -2.23 -8.79 3.57
C TRP A 19 -3.06 -9.58 4.58
N HIS A 20 -3.42 -8.95 5.68
CA HIS A 20 -4.21 -9.60 6.72
C HIS A 20 -5.29 -8.67 7.25
N LYS A 21 -6.09 -9.19 8.20
CA LYS A 21 -7.22 -8.46 8.75
C LYS A 21 -6.87 -7.10 9.31
N GLY A 22 -5.71 -6.98 9.96
CA GLY A 22 -5.26 -5.68 10.47
C GLY A 22 -5.05 -4.66 9.36
N HIS A 23 -4.56 -5.11 8.21
CA HIS A 23 -4.41 -4.23 7.05
C HIS A 23 -5.77 -3.81 6.49
N THR A 24 -6.74 -4.71 6.49
CA THR A 24 -8.10 -4.38 6.07
C THR A 24 -8.70 -3.32 6.98
N GLU A 25 -8.47 -3.40 8.28
CA GLU A 25 -8.96 -2.40 9.22
C GLU A 25 -8.29 -1.05 8.99
N LEU A 26 -6.98 -1.04 8.71
CA LEU A 26 -6.29 0.19 8.36
C LEU A 26 -6.85 0.79 7.06
N PHE A 27 -7.15 -0.05 6.08
CA PHE A 27 -7.77 0.38 4.83
C PHE A 27 -9.12 1.07 5.10
N LYS A 28 -9.95 0.48 5.93
CA LYS A 28 -11.26 1.08 6.25
C LYS A 28 -11.10 2.44 6.91
N LYS A 29 -10.11 2.57 7.79
CA LYS A 29 -9.83 3.83 8.45
C LYS A 29 -9.34 4.88 7.45
N ALA A 30 -8.44 4.51 6.56
CA ALA A 30 -7.94 5.41 5.51
C ALA A 30 -9.06 5.82 4.57
N LEU A 31 -9.91 4.87 4.18
CA LEU A 31 -11.05 5.14 3.31
C LEU A 31 -12.00 6.16 3.95
N GLY A 32 -12.20 6.06 5.25
CA GLY A 32 -13.04 7.01 5.98
C GLY A 32 -12.50 8.42 5.98
N GLU A 33 -11.18 8.60 5.79
CA GLU A 33 -10.58 9.93 5.76
C GLU A 33 -10.82 10.66 4.44
N THR A 34 -10.77 9.96 3.32
CA THR A 34 -10.78 10.61 2.02
C THR A 34 -11.80 10.07 1.03
N GLY A 35 -12.33 8.89 1.26
CA GLY A 35 -13.29 8.27 0.36
C GLY A 35 -12.68 7.37 -0.72
N GLN A 36 -11.37 7.41 -0.89
CA GLN A 36 -10.67 6.47 -1.78
C GLN A 36 -9.22 6.33 -1.33
N VAL A 37 -8.61 5.20 -1.70
CA VAL A 37 -7.28 4.83 -1.20
C VAL A 37 -6.41 4.32 -2.35
N VAL A 38 -5.14 4.72 -2.37
CA VAL A 38 -4.13 4.05 -3.19
C VAL A 38 -3.31 3.16 -2.27
N ILE A 39 -3.24 1.87 -2.60
CA ILE A 39 -2.43 0.90 -1.86
C ILE A 39 -1.15 0.71 -2.62
N MET A 40 -0.04 1.17 -2.04
CA MET A 40 1.27 1.10 -2.67
C MET A 40 2.02 -0.09 -2.10
N VAL A 41 2.43 -1.00 -2.97
CA VAL A 41 3.18 -2.20 -2.61
C VAL A 41 4.64 -1.94 -2.88
N ARG A 42 5.45 -1.86 -1.81
CA ARG A 42 6.89 -1.67 -1.95
C ARG A 42 7.51 -2.91 -2.56
N ASP A 43 8.27 -2.71 -3.61
CA ASP A 43 9.00 -3.80 -4.25
C ASP A 43 10.37 -3.90 -3.58
N VAL A 44 10.53 -4.92 -2.75
CA VAL A 44 11.82 -5.23 -2.13
C VAL A 44 12.32 -6.61 -2.56
N GLY A 45 11.61 -7.25 -3.47
CA GLY A 45 12.01 -8.57 -3.98
C GLY A 45 13.31 -8.42 -4.77
N GLY A 46 14.27 -9.29 -4.49
CA GLY A 46 15.55 -9.26 -5.18
C GLY A 46 16.53 -8.22 -4.67
N ILE A 47 16.13 -7.35 -3.75
CA ILE A 47 17.03 -6.37 -3.17
C ILE A 47 17.89 -7.05 -2.10
N VAL A 48 19.19 -6.81 -2.19
CA VAL A 48 20.15 -7.32 -1.20
C VAL A 48 21.02 -6.16 -0.74
N GLY A 49 21.56 -6.28 0.48
CA GLY A 49 22.47 -5.28 1.04
C GLY A 49 21.72 -4.15 1.72
N GLU A 50 22.42 -3.04 1.91
CA GLU A 50 21.94 -1.92 2.70
C GLU A 50 20.77 -1.17 2.07
N ASP A 51 20.58 -1.35 0.78
CA ASP A 51 19.54 -0.63 0.04
C ASP A 51 18.14 -1.16 0.31
N ALA A 52 18.04 -2.20 1.13
CA ALA A 52 16.76 -2.81 1.43
C ALA A 52 15.86 -1.98 2.34
N GLY A 53 16.36 -0.85 2.84
CA GLY A 53 15.61 0.03 3.73
C GLY A 53 15.83 -0.28 5.20
N GLY A 54 15.73 0.74 6.04
CA GLY A 54 15.89 0.57 7.48
C GLY A 54 17.26 0.17 7.94
N GLY A 55 18.26 0.23 7.11
CA GLY A 55 19.62 -0.11 7.46
C GLY A 55 19.88 -1.60 7.63
N ARG A 56 18.98 -2.46 7.17
CA ARG A 56 19.17 -3.90 7.24
C ARG A 56 19.06 -4.51 5.84
N THR A 57 19.69 -5.67 5.67
CA THR A 57 19.60 -6.42 4.42
C THR A 57 18.25 -7.11 4.34
N ALA A 58 17.52 -6.86 3.25
CA ALA A 58 16.32 -7.63 2.95
C ALA A 58 16.68 -8.79 2.03
N THR A 59 15.99 -9.90 2.21
CA THR A 59 16.19 -11.11 1.40
C THR A 59 14.84 -11.60 0.91
N GLN A 60 14.86 -12.59 0.03
CA GLN A 60 13.63 -13.24 -0.42
C GLN A 60 12.89 -13.89 0.75
N ASP A 61 13.60 -14.29 1.80
CA ASP A 61 12.96 -14.86 2.99
C ASP A 61 12.15 -13.81 3.75
N ASP A 62 12.59 -12.54 3.74
CA ASP A 62 11.84 -11.45 4.36
C ASP A 62 10.62 -11.06 3.54
N ASN A 63 10.68 -11.25 2.22
CA ASN A 63 9.63 -10.83 1.29
C ASN A 63 9.34 -11.96 0.32
N PRO A 64 8.70 -13.05 0.79
CA PRO A 64 8.54 -14.27 -0.02
C PRO A 64 7.53 -14.13 -1.15
N PHE A 65 6.68 -13.10 -1.16
CA PHE A 65 5.61 -12.98 -2.13
C PHE A 65 5.91 -11.85 -3.12
N GLY A 66 5.73 -12.14 -4.43
CA GLY A 66 5.85 -11.13 -5.46
C GLY A 66 4.62 -10.23 -5.53
N PHE A 67 4.73 -9.16 -6.33
CA PHE A 67 3.66 -8.17 -6.44
C PHE A 67 2.34 -8.79 -6.91
N ASP A 68 2.37 -9.69 -7.89
CA ASP A 68 1.14 -10.28 -8.42
C ASP A 68 0.40 -11.07 -7.34
N PHE A 69 1.14 -11.82 -6.54
CA PHE A 69 0.55 -12.58 -5.44
C PHE A 69 -0.03 -11.64 -4.38
N VAL A 70 0.75 -10.64 -3.98
CA VAL A 70 0.32 -9.69 -2.95
C VAL A 70 -0.93 -8.93 -3.41
N SER A 71 -0.94 -8.44 -4.65
CA SER A 71 -2.10 -7.71 -5.14
C SER A 71 -3.34 -8.58 -5.21
N SER A 72 -3.20 -9.85 -5.61
CA SER A 72 -4.35 -10.76 -5.64
C SER A 72 -4.89 -11.02 -4.23
N GLN A 73 -4.03 -11.12 -3.23
CA GLN A 73 -4.45 -11.28 -1.85
C GLN A 73 -5.19 -10.06 -1.33
N ILE A 74 -4.72 -8.87 -1.69
CA ILE A 74 -5.38 -7.62 -1.30
C ILE A 74 -6.77 -7.55 -1.93
N ILE A 75 -6.86 -7.81 -3.24
CA ILE A 75 -8.13 -7.75 -3.95
C ILE A 75 -9.13 -8.76 -3.34
N GLU A 76 -8.68 -9.97 -3.07
CA GLU A 76 -9.54 -10.98 -2.48
C GLU A 76 -10.01 -10.58 -1.09
N GLY A 77 -9.09 -10.11 -0.24
CA GLY A 77 -9.42 -9.71 1.12
C GLY A 77 -10.39 -8.54 1.16
N LEU A 78 -10.19 -7.55 0.31
CA LEU A 78 -11.08 -6.40 0.27
C LEU A 78 -12.42 -6.72 -0.41
N SER A 79 -12.42 -7.63 -1.38
CA SER A 79 -13.66 -8.06 -2.01
C SER A 79 -14.60 -8.72 -1.00
N ARG A 80 -14.06 -9.47 -0.07
CA ARG A 80 -14.86 -10.08 1.00
C ARG A 80 -15.56 -9.05 1.88
N GLU A 81 -14.99 -7.84 1.96
CA GLU A 81 -15.54 -6.74 2.75
C GLU A 81 -16.42 -5.81 1.92
N GLY A 82 -16.64 -6.13 0.64
CA GLY A 82 -17.50 -5.34 -0.23
C GLY A 82 -16.79 -4.25 -1.01
N PHE A 83 -15.48 -4.23 -1.03
CA PHE A 83 -14.72 -3.20 -1.77
C PHE A 83 -14.19 -3.76 -3.08
N THR A 84 -14.26 -2.95 -4.13
CA THR A 84 -13.92 -3.37 -5.48
C THR A 84 -12.74 -2.58 -6.01
N VAL A 85 -11.74 -3.27 -6.56
CA VAL A 85 -10.58 -2.62 -7.16
C VAL A 85 -11.02 -1.68 -8.29
N ASN A 86 -10.36 -0.52 -8.40
CA ASN A 86 -10.66 0.56 -9.34
C ASN A 86 -11.95 1.32 -9.00
N GLU A 87 -12.59 1.00 -7.90
CA GLU A 87 -13.71 1.76 -7.37
C GLU A 87 -13.24 2.54 -6.14
N GLU A 88 -13.22 1.90 -4.97
CA GLU A 88 -12.78 2.55 -3.75
C GLU A 88 -11.26 2.66 -3.65
N TYR A 89 -10.52 1.85 -4.39
CA TYR A 89 -9.07 1.82 -4.30
C TYR A 89 -8.40 1.37 -5.59
N VAL A 90 -7.10 1.70 -5.69
CA VAL A 90 -6.22 1.14 -6.71
C VAL A 90 -4.97 0.60 -6.02
N ILE A 91 -4.26 -0.31 -6.69
CA ILE A 91 -3.03 -0.89 -6.19
C ILE A 91 -1.90 -0.50 -7.14
N MET A 92 -0.79 -0.02 -6.58
CA MET A 92 0.38 0.36 -7.36
C MET A 92 1.62 -0.31 -6.81
N GLU A 93 2.43 -0.87 -7.70
CA GLU A 93 3.77 -1.30 -7.34
C GLU A 93 4.68 -0.07 -7.33
N VAL A 94 5.46 0.08 -6.25
CA VAL A 94 6.36 1.22 -6.10
C VAL A 94 7.74 0.70 -5.71
N PRO A 95 8.79 1.50 -5.94
CA PRO A 95 10.15 1.10 -5.54
C PRO A 95 10.26 0.93 -4.03
N ASN A 96 11.44 0.53 -3.58
CA ASN A 96 11.74 0.40 -2.15
C ASN A 96 11.85 1.79 -1.51
N ILE A 97 10.68 2.37 -1.24
CA ILE A 97 10.58 3.72 -0.67
C ILE A 97 10.95 3.67 0.80
N VAL A 98 11.92 4.50 1.18
CA VAL A 98 12.41 4.58 2.56
C VAL A 98 12.30 5.98 3.14
N ASP A 99 11.84 6.94 2.34
CA ASP A 99 11.62 8.31 2.80
C ASP A 99 10.39 8.86 2.10
N ILE A 100 9.59 9.63 2.80
CA ILE A 100 8.41 10.28 2.24
C ILE A 100 8.59 11.78 2.42
N SER A 101 8.83 12.47 1.30
CA SER A 101 8.99 13.92 1.30
C SER A 101 7.82 14.54 0.57
N TYR A 102 7.33 15.64 1.07
CA TYR A 102 6.17 16.30 0.47
C TYR A 102 6.41 17.81 0.39
N GLY A 103 5.77 18.43 -0.60
CA GLY A 103 5.87 19.85 -0.81
C GLY A 103 5.07 20.62 0.25
N ARG A 104 5.39 21.89 0.41
CA ARG A 104 4.64 22.71 1.35
C ARG A 104 3.32 23.17 0.77
N GLY A 105 2.42 23.59 1.66
CA GLY A 105 1.12 24.08 1.26
C GLY A 105 0.09 23.01 1.05
N VAL A 106 0.43 21.76 1.37
CA VAL A 106 -0.49 20.65 1.25
C VAL A 106 -0.76 20.10 2.64
N GLY A 107 -2.00 20.02 3.02
CA GLY A 107 -2.39 19.58 4.36
C GLY A 107 -2.48 18.05 4.44
N TYR A 108 -1.34 17.42 4.55
CA TYR A 108 -1.33 15.97 4.74
C TYR A 108 -1.65 15.60 6.17
N THR A 109 -2.34 14.47 6.33
CA THR A 109 -2.52 13.83 7.64
C THR A 109 -1.89 12.46 7.62
N PHE A 110 -1.52 11.97 8.80
CA PHE A 110 -0.90 10.66 8.94
C PHE A 110 -1.76 9.81 9.87
N THR A 111 -2.12 8.61 9.40
CA THR A 111 -2.97 7.69 10.12
C THR A 111 -2.23 6.37 10.32
N GLN A 112 -2.25 5.85 11.53
CA GLN A 112 -1.68 4.54 11.84
C GLN A 112 -2.76 3.52 12.14
#